data_16e669f8b383f4c2907cc2e094a438e8
#
_entry.id   16e669f8b383f4c2907cc2e094a438e8
#
_cell.length_a   1.000
_cell.length_b   1.000
_cell.length_c   1.000
_cell.angle_alpha   90.00
_cell.angle_beta   90.00
_cell.angle_gamma   90.00
#
_symmetry.space_group_name_H-M   'P 1'
#
loop_
_entity.id
_entity.type
_entity.pdbx_description
1 polymer ?
#
loop_
_entity_poly.entity_id
_entity_poly.type
_entity_poly.pdbx_seq_one_letter_code
_entity_poly.pdbx_strand_id
1 'polypeptide(L)'
;MRLTHIELPSSDVAACVAFFRDVLQLRATGHIVHAGWTDIAVVPATRISEGAVHLAFNVPHARFAAACEWIAGRALLLRGPLGEDRFHIGPPWDAESVYFAGPHDAVFELIARKPLAKGGAASGAFHGSEIACVSEVGLPTDDVPALVRDLVVRFGILPFGNITDVFAPMGSHDGLLIVVDQDRRWFPELRQRPGAQGLRIRMTGVPPHARPLDANG
;
A
#
# COMPACT_ATOMS: atom_id res chain seq x y z
N MET A 1 -3.64 -12.78 -6.22
CA MET A 1 -2.76 -12.74 -5.04
C MET A 1 -3.41 -11.83 -3.99
N ARG A 2 -3.30 -12.12 -2.70
CA ARG A 2 -3.76 -11.25 -1.60
C ARG A 2 -2.63 -11.05 -0.61
N LEU A 3 -2.44 -9.82 -0.15
CA LEU A 3 -1.55 -9.50 0.95
C LEU A 3 -2.30 -9.76 2.25
N THR A 4 -1.86 -10.75 3.04
CA THR A 4 -2.59 -11.18 4.25
C THR A 4 -1.96 -10.72 5.54
N HIS A 5 -0.65 -10.47 5.52
CA HIS A 5 0.08 -10.00 6.69
C HIS A 5 1.27 -9.15 6.26
N ILE A 6 1.45 -8.02 6.96
CA ILE A 6 2.54 -7.09 6.74
C ILE A 6 3.18 -6.80 8.10
N GLU A 7 4.47 -7.12 8.27
CA GLU A 7 5.24 -6.60 9.40
C GLU A 7 5.80 -5.23 9.02
N LEU A 8 5.33 -4.20 9.72
CA LEU A 8 5.70 -2.80 9.49
C LEU A 8 6.63 -2.33 10.62
N PRO A 9 7.93 -2.12 10.34
CA PRO A 9 8.86 -1.61 11.34
C PRO A 9 8.54 -0.18 11.75
N SER A 10 8.65 0.11 13.06
CA SER A 10 8.43 1.44 13.62
C SER A 10 9.38 1.71 14.78
N SER A 11 9.93 2.91 14.84
CA SER A 11 10.70 3.37 16.01
C SER A 11 9.78 3.75 17.19
N ASP A 12 8.49 4.00 16.92
CA ASP A 12 7.43 4.22 17.90
C ASP A 12 6.19 3.40 17.54
N VAL A 13 6.15 2.17 18.04
CA VAL A 13 5.05 1.24 17.80
C VAL A 13 3.71 1.80 18.29
N ALA A 14 3.70 2.47 19.45
CA ALA A 14 2.47 2.98 20.04
C ALA A 14 1.87 4.11 19.18
N ALA A 15 2.69 5.08 18.77
CA ALA A 15 2.26 6.17 17.89
C ALA A 15 1.83 5.65 16.50
N CYS A 16 2.54 4.67 15.95
CA CYS A 16 2.19 4.07 14.67
C CYS A 16 0.83 3.33 14.74
N VAL A 17 0.59 2.51 15.77
CA VAL A 17 -0.71 1.86 16.01
C VAL A 17 -1.82 2.89 16.24
N ALA A 18 -1.53 3.95 17.01
CA ALA A 18 -2.49 5.03 17.27
C ALA A 18 -2.90 5.72 15.96
N PHE A 19 -1.97 5.95 15.02
CA PHE A 19 -2.30 6.50 13.71
C PHE A 19 -3.34 5.63 12.98
N PHE A 20 -3.10 4.33 12.88
CA PHE A 20 -4.05 3.43 12.20
C PHE A 20 -5.41 3.38 12.91
N ARG A 21 -5.42 3.39 14.24
CA ARG A 21 -6.64 3.32 15.04
C ARG A 21 -7.43 4.65 15.00
N ASP A 22 -6.77 5.77 15.21
CA ASP A 22 -7.41 7.07 15.46
C ASP A 22 -7.62 7.86 14.16
N VAL A 23 -6.67 7.79 13.21
CA VAL A 23 -6.76 8.47 11.92
C VAL A 23 -7.53 7.60 10.92
N LEU A 24 -7.12 6.34 10.72
CA LEU A 24 -7.76 5.45 9.75
C LEU A 24 -8.94 4.66 10.34
N GLN A 25 -9.25 4.81 11.65
CA GLN A 25 -10.36 4.13 12.33
C GLN A 25 -10.36 2.61 12.11
N LEU A 26 -9.15 2.02 12.00
CA LEU A 26 -8.99 0.58 11.90
C LEU A 26 -8.97 -0.05 13.29
N ARG A 27 -9.54 -1.25 13.39
CA ARG A 27 -9.47 -2.01 14.63
C ARG A 27 -8.03 -2.45 14.89
N ALA A 28 -7.56 -2.32 16.12
CA ALA A 28 -6.25 -2.80 16.56
C ALA A 28 -6.39 -3.76 17.76
N THR A 29 -5.54 -4.78 17.79
CA THR A 29 -5.41 -5.74 18.90
C THR A 29 -3.93 -5.81 19.29
N GLY A 30 -3.57 -5.14 20.38
CA GLY A 30 -2.16 -4.92 20.72
C GLY A 30 -1.45 -4.11 19.64
N HIS A 31 -0.44 -4.69 19.03
CA HIS A 31 0.33 -4.06 17.94
C HIS A 31 -0.11 -4.53 16.53
N ILE A 32 -1.20 -5.29 16.43
CA ILE A 32 -1.74 -5.76 15.17
C ILE A 32 -2.95 -4.91 14.78
N VAL A 33 -2.90 -4.29 13.61
CA VAL A 33 -3.97 -3.50 12.99
C VAL A 33 -4.66 -4.33 11.91
N HIS A 34 -5.99 -4.31 11.87
CA HIS A 34 -6.80 -5.11 10.96
C HIS A 34 -7.39 -4.23 9.87
N ALA A 35 -6.88 -4.33 8.65
CA ALA A 35 -7.39 -3.65 7.45
C ALA A 35 -8.08 -4.68 6.55
N GLY A 36 -9.38 -4.91 6.78
CA GLY A 36 -10.13 -5.98 6.10
C GLY A 36 -9.50 -7.36 6.29
N TRP A 37 -9.03 -7.99 5.20
CA TRP A 37 -8.34 -9.29 5.29
C TRP A 37 -6.82 -9.19 5.53
N THR A 38 -6.27 -7.97 5.63
CA THR A 38 -4.83 -7.75 5.86
C THR A 38 -4.58 -7.40 7.31
N ASP A 39 -3.70 -8.14 7.97
CA ASP A 39 -3.15 -7.78 9.27
C ASP A 39 -1.84 -7.01 9.10
N ILE A 40 -1.73 -5.85 9.72
CA ILE A 40 -0.49 -5.06 9.79
C ILE A 40 0.06 -5.19 11.21
N ALA A 41 1.13 -5.96 11.38
CA ALA A 41 1.84 -6.07 12.64
C ALA A 41 2.89 -4.96 12.72
N VAL A 42 2.68 -3.97 13.57
CA VAL A 42 3.67 -2.92 13.82
C VAL A 42 4.72 -3.48 14.77
N VAL A 43 5.97 -3.59 14.27
CA VAL A 43 7.07 -4.21 15.02
C VAL A 43 8.14 -3.18 15.40
N PRO A 44 8.77 -3.31 16.58
CA PRO A 44 9.79 -2.35 16.99
C PRO A 44 11.03 -2.47 16.10
N ALA A 45 11.58 -1.31 15.71
CA ALA A 45 12.81 -1.20 14.96
C ALA A 45 13.71 -0.13 15.59
N THR A 46 14.99 -0.45 15.77
CA THR A 46 15.99 0.51 16.28
C THR A 46 16.42 1.51 15.21
N ARG A 47 16.24 1.16 13.93
CA ARG A 47 16.47 2.00 12.77
C ARG A 47 15.29 1.86 11.84
N ILE A 48 14.77 2.98 11.37
CA ILE A 48 13.84 3.04 10.25
C ILE A 48 14.69 3.26 8.99
N SER A 49 14.33 2.63 7.87
CA SER A 49 15.03 2.86 6.61
C SER A 49 15.00 4.36 6.25
N GLU A 50 16.07 4.83 5.64
CA GLU A 50 16.03 6.10 4.94
C GLU A 50 15.10 5.94 3.74
N GLY A 51 13.92 6.52 3.83
CA GLY A 51 12.91 6.46 2.79
C GLY A 51 11.53 6.07 3.30
N ALA A 52 10.53 6.36 2.50
CA ALA A 52 9.13 6.22 2.83
C ALA A 52 8.60 4.84 2.43
N VAL A 53 7.91 4.17 3.33
CA VAL A 53 7.08 3.02 3.00
C VAL A 53 5.88 3.48 2.17
N HIS A 54 5.49 2.69 1.17
CA HIS A 54 4.25 2.88 0.44
C HIS A 54 3.29 1.72 0.72
N LEU A 55 2.05 2.08 1.13
CA LEU A 55 0.92 1.16 1.26
C LEU A 55 -0.32 1.77 0.60
N ALA A 56 -1.01 0.99 -0.25
CA ALA A 56 -2.32 1.37 -0.76
C ALA A 56 -3.42 0.52 -0.13
N PHE A 57 -4.50 1.18 0.29
CA PHE A 57 -5.66 0.57 0.92
C PHE A 57 -6.84 0.56 -0.06
N ASN A 58 -7.35 -0.62 -0.39
CA ASN A 58 -8.55 -0.73 -1.22
C ASN A 58 -9.79 -0.24 -0.47
N VAL A 59 -10.51 0.67 -1.11
CA VAL A 59 -11.84 1.13 -0.69
C VAL A 59 -12.89 0.79 -1.75
N PRO A 60 -14.16 0.60 -1.38
CA PRO A 60 -15.21 0.36 -2.37
C PRO A 60 -15.33 1.52 -3.36
N HIS A 61 -15.35 1.23 -4.66
CA HIS A 61 -15.38 2.27 -5.71
C HIS A 61 -16.56 3.25 -5.54
N ALA A 62 -17.75 2.74 -5.21
CA ALA A 62 -18.94 3.59 -4.96
C ALA A 62 -18.81 4.49 -3.72
N ARG A 63 -17.79 4.29 -2.89
CA ARG A 63 -17.52 5.06 -1.67
C ARG A 63 -16.33 5.99 -1.79
N PHE A 64 -15.65 6.03 -2.94
CA PHE A 64 -14.40 6.76 -3.11
C PHE A 64 -14.53 8.26 -2.78
N ALA A 65 -15.57 8.93 -3.27
CA ALA A 65 -15.79 10.36 -2.96
C ALA A 65 -15.91 10.60 -1.44
N ALA A 66 -16.70 9.77 -0.74
CA ALA A 66 -16.84 9.86 0.72
C ALA A 66 -15.53 9.51 1.45
N ALA A 67 -14.75 8.56 0.93
CA ALA A 67 -13.43 8.21 1.49
C ALA A 67 -12.42 9.36 1.32
N CYS A 68 -12.45 10.10 0.21
CA CYS A 68 -11.62 11.29 0.01
C CYS A 68 -11.95 12.40 1.01
N GLU A 69 -13.23 12.70 1.21
CA GLU A 69 -13.67 13.70 2.20
C GLU A 69 -13.28 13.28 3.63
N TRP A 70 -13.46 12.00 3.93
CA TRP A 70 -13.13 11.44 5.24
C TRP A 70 -11.62 11.53 5.54
N ILE A 71 -10.73 11.16 4.60
CA ILE A 71 -9.29 11.21 4.83
C ILE A 71 -8.75 12.64 4.84
N ALA A 72 -9.33 13.55 4.02
CA ALA A 72 -8.94 14.96 4.00
C ALA A 72 -9.15 15.68 5.34
N GLY A 73 -10.14 15.24 6.13
CA GLY A 73 -10.36 15.76 7.48
C GLY A 73 -9.49 15.14 8.57
N ARG A 74 -8.59 14.18 8.24
CA ARG A 74 -7.88 13.34 9.22
C ARG A 74 -6.38 13.26 9.02
N ALA A 75 -5.90 13.39 7.78
CA ALA A 75 -4.48 13.29 7.44
C ALA A 75 -4.08 14.38 6.46
N LEU A 76 -2.77 14.65 6.41
CA LEU A 76 -2.21 15.56 5.41
C LEU A 76 -2.28 14.88 4.03
N LEU A 77 -3.05 15.48 3.10
CA LEU A 77 -3.08 15.01 1.72
C LEU A 77 -1.78 15.36 0.99
N LEU A 78 -1.26 14.41 0.25
CA LEU A 78 -0.13 14.58 -0.65
C LEU A 78 -0.67 14.98 -2.02
N ARG A 79 -0.08 16.03 -2.62
CA ARG A 79 -0.61 16.66 -3.82
C ARG A 79 0.32 16.50 -5.00
N GLY A 80 -0.24 16.42 -6.18
CA GLY A 80 0.49 16.46 -7.43
C GLY A 80 1.05 17.85 -7.74
N PRO A 81 1.87 17.96 -8.79
CA PRO A 81 2.55 19.22 -9.15
C PRO A 81 1.64 20.40 -9.45
N LEU A 82 0.39 20.14 -9.86
CA LEU A 82 -0.61 21.15 -10.15
C LEU A 82 -1.57 21.42 -8.99
N GLY A 83 -1.29 20.82 -7.82
CA GLY A 83 -2.11 20.94 -6.61
C GLY A 83 -3.27 19.97 -6.52
N GLU A 84 -3.41 19.06 -7.49
CA GLU A 84 -4.42 18.01 -7.48
C GLU A 84 -4.19 17.03 -6.31
N ASP A 85 -5.28 16.55 -5.71
CA ASP A 85 -5.26 15.58 -4.62
C ASP A 85 -6.03 14.29 -4.94
N ARG A 86 -6.67 14.23 -6.12
CA ARG A 86 -7.35 13.03 -6.63
C ARG A 86 -6.78 12.68 -8.00
N PHE A 87 -6.54 11.40 -8.20
CA PHE A 87 -5.86 10.91 -9.38
C PHE A 87 -6.70 9.83 -10.04
N HIS A 88 -6.80 9.88 -11.36
CA HIS A 88 -7.40 8.84 -12.17
C HIS A 88 -6.30 8.03 -12.85
N ILE A 89 -6.32 6.72 -12.64
CA ILE A 89 -5.33 5.79 -13.17
C ILE A 89 -6.02 4.90 -14.19
N GLY A 90 -5.58 4.98 -15.45
CA GLY A 90 -6.11 4.17 -16.54
C GLY A 90 -5.78 2.69 -16.43
N PRO A 91 -6.21 1.88 -17.45
CA PRO A 91 -5.86 0.45 -17.48
C PRO A 91 -4.36 0.19 -17.38
N PRO A 92 -3.94 -0.92 -16.73
CA PRO A 92 -4.79 -1.98 -16.16
C PRO A 92 -5.34 -1.69 -14.75
N TRP A 93 -4.94 -0.60 -14.09
CA TRP A 93 -5.47 -0.24 -12.76
C TRP A 93 -6.96 0.06 -12.80
N ASP A 94 -7.38 0.88 -13.76
CA ASP A 94 -8.74 1.41 -13.88
C ASP A 94 -9.30 1.82 -12.51
N ALA A 95 -8.63 2.78 -11.89
CA ALA A 95 -8.81 3.15 -10.49
C ALA A 95 -8.80 4.67 -10.28
N GLU A 96 -9.30 5.08 -9.12
CA GLU A 96 -9.17 6.43 -8.58
C GLU A 96 -8.41 6.37 -7.26
N SER A 97 -7.56 7.37 -7.00
CA SER A 97 -6.68 7.40 -5.84
C SER A 97 -6.62 8.76 -5.16
N VAL A 98 -6.38 8.73 -3.84
CA VAL A 98 -5.98 9.87 -3.02
C VAL A 98 -4.81 9.45 -2.14
N TYR A 99 -3.78 10.29 -2.08
CA TYR A 99 -2.57 10.01 -1.29
C TYR A 99 -2.50 10.86 -0.04
N PHE A 100 -1.95 10.32 1.03
CA PHE A 100 -1.83 11.01 2.31
C PHE A 100 -0.59 10.57 3.08
N ALA A 101 -0.12 11.45 3.97
CA ALA A 101 1.04 11.17 4.80
C ALA A 101 0.68 10.15 5.91
N GLY A 102 1.50 9.12 6.03
CA GLY A 102 1.46 8.13 7.11
C GLY A 102 2.57 8.37 8.14
N PRO A 103 2.69 7.48 9.15
CA PRO A 103 3.80 7.50 10.11
C PRO A 103 5.16 7.40 9.41
N HIS A 104 6.18 8.07 9.98
CA HIS A 104 7.55 8.06 9.45
C HIS A 104 7.63 8.47 7.97
N ASP A 105 6.90 9.53 7.59
CA ASP A 105 6.83 10.04 6.22
C ASP A 105 6.35 9.02 5.18
N ALA A 106 5.69 7.94 5.62
CA ALA A 106 5.11 6.95 4.72
C ALA A 106 4.14 7.61 3.73
N VAL A 107 4.15 7.13 2.50
CA VAL A 107 3.22 7.53 1.45
C VAL A 107 2.09 6.51 1.41
N PHE A 108 0.94 6.87 1.99
CA PHE A 108 -0.24 6.02 1.99
C PHE A 108 -1.23 6.46 0.92
N GLU A 109 -2.05 5.51 0.47
CA GLU A 109 -3.02 5.71 -0.59
C GLU A 109 -4.36 5.05 -0.23
N LEU A 110 -5.48 5.74 -0.48
CA LEU A 110 -6.76 5.07 -0.68
C LEU A 110 -6.96 4.88 -2.17
N ILE A 111 -7.20 3.66 -2.60
CA ILE A 111 -7.41 3.31 -4.01
C ILE A 111 -8.76 2.62 -4.20
N ALA A 112 -9.52 3.08 -5.18
CA ALA A 112 -10.82 2.53 -5.54
C ALA A 112 -10.76 1.97 -6.97
N ARG A 113 -10.76 0.64 -7.10
CA ARG A 113 -10.59 -0.06 -8.38
C ARG A 113 -11.95 -0.42 -8.97
N LYS A 114 -12.24 0.05 -10.18
CA LYS A 114 -13.49 -0.28 -10.90
C LYS A 114 -13.67 -1.78 -11.12
N PRO A 115 -12.63 -2.57 -11.49
CA PRO A 115 -12.78 -4.02 -11.67
C PRO A 115 -13.20 -4.76 -10.40
N LEU A 116 -13.00 -4.18 -9.20
CA LEU A 116 -13.43 -4.73 -7.92
C LEU A 116 -14.79 -4.19 -7.45
N ALA A 117 -15.43 -3.31 -8.24
CA ALA A 117 -16.71 -2.73 -7.89
C ALA A 117 -17.78 -3.83 -7.77
N LYS A 118 -18.27 -4.07 -6.55
CA LYS A 118 -19.45 -4.91 -6.28
C LYS A 118 -20.60 -3.96 -5.99
N GLY A 119 -21.77 -4.22 -6.60
CA GLY A 119 -22.94 -3.35 -6.48
C GLY A 119 -23.42 -3.20 -5.02
N GLY A 120 -24.01 -2.05 -4.74
CA GLY A 120 -24.57 -1.66 -3.45
C GLY A 120 -23.73 -0.56 -2.79
N ALA A 121 -24.18 0.70 -2.96
CA ALA A 121 -23.54 1.82 -2.26
C ALA A 121 -24.07 1.89 -0.83
N ALA A 122 -23.20 1.74 0.16
CA ALA A 122 -23.49 2.24 1.50
C ALA A 122 -23.67 3.77 1.42
N SER A 123 -24.61 4.34 2.16
CA SER A 123 -24.84 5.78 2.27
C SER A 123 -24.25 6.31 3.58
N GLY A 124 -24.07 7.63 3.67
CA GLY A 124 -23.56 8.29 4.86
C GLY A 124 -22.04 8.48 4.88
N ALA A 125 -21.50 8.91 6.01
CA ALA A 125 -20.08 9.17 6.18
C ALA A 125 -19.25 7.87 6.00
N PHE A 126 -18.05 7.99 5.41
CA PHE A 126 -17.13 6.87 5.30
C PHE A 126 -16.51 6.55 6.66
N HIS A 127 -16.20 5.27 6.89
CA HIS A 127 -15.53 4.79 8.10
C HIS A 127 -14.43 3.80 7.72
N GLY A 128 -13.33 3.76 8.50
CA GLY A 128 -12.19 2.87 8.23
C GLY A 128 -12.52 1.38 8.14
N SER A 129 -13.61 0.94 8.75
CA SER A 129 -14.11 -0.45 8.60
C SER A 129 -14.57 -0.81 7.19
N GLU A 130 -14.73 0.18 6.29
CA GLU A 130 -15.03 -0.03 4.87
C GLU A 130 -13.76 -0.31 4.04
N ILE A 131 -12.57 -0.11 4.61
CA ILE A 131 -11.30 -0.50 3.99
C ILE A 131 -11.27 -2.03 3.84
N ALA A 132 -11.15 -2.49 2.60
CA ALA A 132 -11.22 -3.91 2.28
C ALA A 132 -9.92 -4.66 2.56
N CYS A 133 -8.78 -4.01 2.36
CA CYS A 133 -7.43 -4.59 2.56
C CYS A 133 -6.32 -3.57 2.30
N VAL A 134 -5.08 -3.95 2.60
CA VAL A 134 -3.91 -3.39 1.92
C VAL A 134 -3.74 -4.13 0.60
N SER A 135 -3.76 -3.40 -0.51
CA SER A 135 -3.67 -3.96 -1.86
C SER A 135 -2.35 -3.65 -2.57
N GLU A 136 -1.56 -2.72 -2.05
CA GLU A 136 -0.22 -2.45 -2.60
C GLU A 136 0.79 -2.26 -1.49
N VAL A 137 2.00 -2.79 -1.73
CA VAL A 137 3.18 -2.58 -0.89
C VAL A 137 4.36 -2.23 -1.78
N GLY A 138 5.05 -1.15 -1.46
CA GLY A 138 6.27 -0.74 -2.15
C GLY A 138 7.45 -1.64 -1.82
N LEU A 139 8.16 -2.10 -2.83
CA LEU A 139 9.40 -2.88 -2.74
C LEU A 139 10.52 -2.16 -3.51
N PRO A 140 11.31 -1.30 -2.86
CA PRO A 140 12.47 -0.69 -3.48
C PRO A 140 13.59 -1.71 -3.69
N THR A 141 14.30 -1.55 -4.80
CA THR A 141 15.48 -2.35 -5.18
C THR A 141 16.44 -1.51 -6.02
N ASP A 142 17.68 -1.92 -6.11
CA ASP A 142 18.69 -1.38 -7.02
C ASP A 142 18.67 -2.05 -8.41
N ASP A 143 17.94 -3.19 -8.56
CA ASP A 143 17.78 -3.92 -9.84
C ASP A 143 16.34 -4.41 -9.99
N VAL A 144 15.48 -3.56 -10.55
CA VAL A 144 14.06 -3.90 -10.82
C VAL A 144 13.91 -5.12 -11.73
N PRO A 145 14.62 -5.23 -12.86
CA PRO A 145 14.54 -6.43 -13.71
C PRO A 145 14.95 -7.72 -13.00
N ALA A 146 15.97 -7.69 -12.14
CA ALA A 146 16.38 -8.88 -11.38
C ALA A 146 15.31 -9.31 -10.38
N LEU A 147 14.75 -8.37 -9.61
CA LEU A 147 13.69 -8.69 -8.65
C LEU A 147 12.42 -9.18 -9.35
N VAL A 148 12.04 -8.59 -10.48
CA VAL A 148 10.91 -9.07 -11.30
C VAL A 148 11.12 -10.52 -11.74
N ARG A 149 12.31 -10.88 -12.26
CA ARG A 149 12.64 -12.26 -12.62
C ARG A 149 12.52 -13.20 -11.43
N ASP A 150 13.03 -12.79 -10.27
CA ASP A 150 12.99 -13.58 -9.04
C ASP A 150 11.53 -13.83 -8.58
N LEU A 151 10.69 -12.79 -8.58
CA LEU A 151 9.27 -12.88 -8.25
C LEU A 151 8.52 -13.85 -9.19
N VAL A 152 8.81 -13.80 -10.48
CA VAL A 152 8.20 -14.72 -11.46
C VAL A 152 8.69 -16.15 -11.25
N VAL A 153 10.01 -16.37 -11.16
CA VAL A 153 10.60 -17.71 -11.12
C VAL A 153 10.34 -18.43 -9.81
N ARG A 154 10.50 -17.73 -8.68
CA ARG A 154 10.39 -18.35 -7.34
C ARG A 154 8.97 -18.39 -6.81
N PHE A 155 8.15 -17.40 -7.17
CA PHE A 155 6.83 -17.22 -6.58
C PHE A 155 5.70 -17.30 -7.61
N GLY A 156 5.97 -17.30 -8.91
CA GLY A 156 4.94 -17.28 -9.95
C GLY A 156 4.12 -16.00 -9.97
N ILE A 157 4.65 -14.90 -9.41
CA ILE A 157 3.98 -13.59 -9.37
C ILE A 157 4.23 -12.90 -10.72
N LEU A 158 3.16 -12.66 -11.47
CA LEU A 158 3.25 -12.12 -12.82
C LEU A 158 3.16 -10.58 -12.81
N PRO A 159 3.73 -9.89 -13.82
CA PRO A 159 3.54 -8.47 -14.03
C PRO A 159 2.06 -8.09 -14.14
N PHE A 160 1.72 -6.94 -13.55
CA PHE A 160 0.41 -6.32 -13.64
C PHE A 160 0.49 -5.10 -14.58
N GLY A 161 0.32 -5.33 -15.89
CA GLY A 161 0.44 -4.29 -16.91
C GLY A 161 1.89 -4.05 -17.37
N ASN A 162 2.17 -2.81 -17.75
CA ASN A 162 3.47 -2.43 -18.28
C ASN A 162 4.52 -2.33 -17.16
N ILE A 163 5.69 -2.89 -17.40
CA ILE A 163 6.85 -2.78 -16.53
C ILE A 163 7.97 -2.02 -17.24
N THR A 164 8.82 -1.38 -16.47
CA THR A 164 10.02 -0.67 -16.92
C THR A 164 11.22 -1.06 -16.05
N ASP A 165 12.41 -0.61 -16.39
CA ASP A 165 13.62 -0.88 -15.60
C ASP A 165 13.63 -0.15 -14.24
N VAL A 166 12.67 0.76 -13.99
CA VAL A 166 12.58 1.53 -12.74
C VAL A 166 11.26 1.36 -12.00
N PHE A 167 10.28 0.64 -12.60
CA PHE A 167 8.95 0.46 -12.01
C PHE A 167 8.25 -0.77 -12.57
N ALA A 168 7.86 -1.68 -11.70
CA ALA A 168 7.14 -2.90 -12.08
C ALA A 168 6.10 -3.28 -11.03
N PRO A 169 4.80 -3.09 -11.30
CA PRO A 169 3.75 -3.64 -10.47
C PRO A 169 3.62 -5.14 -10.73
N MET A 170 3.61 -5.93 -9.66
CA MET A 170 3.60 -7.39 -9.73
C MET A 170 2.44 -7.96 -8.93
N GLY A 171 1.54 -8.74 -9.56
CA GLY A 171 0.44 -9.41 -8.88
C GLY A 171 -0.94 -9.17 -9.49
N SER A 172 -1.92 -8.71 -8.71
CA SER A 172 -3.32 -8.53 -9.14
C SER A 172 -4.00 -7.38 -8.40
N HIS A 173 -5.22 -7.02 -8.78
CA HIS A 173 -6.02 -5.98 -8.11
C HIS A 173 -6.20 -6.19 -6.60
N ASP A 174 -6.20 -7.44 -6.11
CA ASP A 174 -6.33 -7.78 -4.69
C ASP A 174 -5.00 -7.72 -3.93
N GLY A 175 -3.88 -7.61 -4.64
CA GLY A 175 -2.55 -7.51 -4.04
C GLY A 175 -1.46 -7.28 -5.09
N LEU A 176 -0.73 -6.20 -4.95
CA LEU A 176 0.41 -5.81 -5.79
C LEU A 176 1.65 -5.57 -4.93
N LEU A 177 2.77 -6.07 -5.42
CA LEU A 177 4.09 -5.62 -5.02
C LEU A 177 4.52 -4.54 -6.01
N ILE A 178 4.70 -3.33 -5.53
CA ILE A 178 5.15 -2.20 -6.36
C ILE A 178 6.67 -2.17 -6.33
N VAL A 179 7.28 -2.99 -7.20
CA VAL A 179 8.73 -3.03 -7.36
C VAL A 179 9.19 -1.72 -8.00
N VAL A 180 10.10 -1.04 -7.36
CA VAL A 180 10.52 0.31 -7.74
C VAL A 180 12.02 0.50 -7.52
N ASP A 181 12.67 1.21 -8.45
CA ASP A 181 14.05 1.64 -8.26
C ASP A 181 14.15 2.53 -7.02
N GLN A 182 15.17 2.28 -6.18
CA GLN A 182 15.36 2.99 -4.91
C GLN A 182 15.56 4.52 -5.05
N ASP A 183 15.91 5.00 -6.24
CA ASP A 183 16.08 6.43 -6.53
C ASP A 183 14.82 7.05 -7.15
N ARG A 184 13.83 6.24 -7.57
CA ARG A 184 12.56 6.71 -8.11
C ARG A 184 11.65 7.17 -6.98
N ARG A 185 11.51 8.47 -6.83
CA ARG A 185 10.68 9.06 -5.76
C ARG A 185 9.22 8.67 -5.89
N TRP A 186 8.55 8.55 -4.72
CA TRP A 186 7.13 8.23 -4.67
C TRP A 186 6.26 9.35 -5.25
N PHE A 187 5.30 8.95 -6.07
CA PHE A 187 4.17 9.78 -6.47
C PHE A 187 3.29 10.09 -5.23
N PRO A 188 2.58 11.22 -5.14
CA PRO A 188 2.44 12.28 -6.14
C PRO A 188 3.46 13.43 -6.03
N GLU A 189 4.04 13.67 -4.87
CA GLU A 189 4.89 14.84 -4.62
C GLU A 189 6.31 14.70 -5.16
N LEU A 190 6.76 13.48 -5.43
CA LEU A 190 8.12 13.14 -5.87
C LEU A 190 9.21 13.65 -4.89
N ARG A 191 8.90 13.64 -3.59
CA ARG A 191 9.82 14.08 -2.52
C ARG A 191 10.48 12.92 -1.82
N GLN A 192 9.70 11.95 -1.35
CA GLN A 192 10.20 10.80 -0.59
C GLN A 192 10.82 9.76 -1.52
N ARG A 193 12.03 9.30 -1.15
CA ARG A 193 12.61 8.09 -1.73
C ARG A 193 11.89 6.86 -1.19
N PRO A 194 11.82 5.77 -1.94
CA PRO A 194 11.30 4.51 -1.44
C PRO A 194 12.15 3.95 -0.29
N GLY A 195 11.47 3.35 0.69
CA GLY A 195 12.08 2.63 1.80
C GLY A 195 11.20 1.48 2.23
N ALA A 196 11.79 0.33 2.50
CA ALA A 196 11.08 -0.86 2.94
C ALA A 196 11.91 -1.75 3.87
N GLN A 197 12.99 -1.23 4.44
CA GLN A 197 13.90 -2.02 5.26
C GLN A 197 13.21 -2.64 6.48
N GLY A 198 13.31 -3.97 6.61
CA GLY A 198 12.66 -4.73 7.68
C GLY A 198 11.18 -5.01 7.45
N LEU A 199 10.61 -4.56 6.33
CA LEU A 199 9.25 -4.91 5.93
C LEU A 199 9.19 -6.39 5.55
N ARG A 200 8.19 -7.12 6.07
CA ARG A 200 7.94 -8.52 5.71
C ARG A 200 6.50 -8.69 5.28
N ILE A 201 6.27 -9.49 4.25
CA ILE A 201 4.96 -9.66 3.64
C ILE A 201 4.63 -11.15 3.55
N ARG A 202 3.41 -11.51 3.98
CA ARG A 202 2.84 -12.83 3.69
C ARG A 202 1.68 -12.68 2.71
N MET A 203 1.64 -13.60 1.76
CA MET A 203 0.67 -13.57 0.66
C MET A 203 -0.03 -14.91 0.53
N THR A 204 -1.25 -14.87 -0.04
CA THR A 204 -1.99 -16.07 -0.48
C THR A 204 -2.36 -15.94 -1.95
N GLY A 205 -2.72 -17.07 -2.59
CA GLY A 205 -3.00 -17.10 -4.04
C GLY A 205 -1.75 -17.02 -4.92
N VAL A 206 -0.61 -17.38 -4.36
CA VAL A 206 0.66 -17.66 -5.06
C VAL A 206 1.00 -19.15 -4.88
N PRO A 207 1.87 -19.74 -5.71
CA PRO A 207 2.26 -21.15 -5.57
C PRO A 207 2.73 -21.52 -4.16
N PRO A 208 2.50 -22.77 -3.69
CA PRO A 208 2.68 -23.18 -2.28
C PRO A 208 4.13 -23.13 -1.76
N HIS A 209 5.11 -22.84 -2.61
CA HIS A 209 6.53 -22.71 -2.23
C HIS A 209 6.96 -21.28 -1.89
N ALA A 210 6.04 -20.33 -1.93
CA ALA A 210 6.35 -18.94 -1.61
C ALA A 210 6.78 -18.79 -0.14
N ARG A 211 8.04 -18.40 0.08
CA ARG A 211 8.55 -17.98 1.39
C ARG A 211 8.11 -16.53 1.69
N PRO A 212 8.10 -16.11 2.97
CA PRO A 212 7.97 -14.69 3.28
C PRO A 212 8.99 -13.87 2.49
N LEU A 213 8.56 -12.77 1.90
CA LEU A 213 9.46 -11.80 1.27
C LEU A 213 9.99 -10.86 2.35
N ASP A 214 11.30 -10.87 2.54
CA ASP A 214 12.00 -9.84 3.30
C ASP A 214 12.44 -8.75 2.31
N ALA A 215 12.10 -7.50 2.56
CA ALA A 215 12.44 -6.38 1.69
C ALA A 215 13.95 -6.05 1.64
N ASN A 216 14.78 -6.93 2.23
CA ASN A 216 16.24 -6.85 2.28
C ASN A 216 16.91 -8.08 1.63
N GLY A 217 16.23 -8.79 0.73
CA GLY A 217 16.78 -9.94 0.01
C GLY A 217 17.69 -9.59 -1.15
#